data_7267b4a27e80b139bcb43c0b89968ef3
#
_entry.id   7267b4a27e80b139bcb43c0b89968ef3
#
_cell.length_a   1.000
_cell.length_b   1.000
_cell.length_c   1.000
_cell.angle_alpha   90.00
_cell.angle_beta   90.00
_cell.angle_gamma   90.00
#
_symmetry.space_group_name_H-M   'P 1'
#
loop_
_entity.id
_entity.type
_entity.pdbx_description
1 polymer ?
#
loop_
_entity_poly.entity_id
_entity_poly.type
_entity_poly.pdbx_seq_one_letter_code
_entity_poly.pdbx_strand_id
1 'polypeptide(L)'
;MSAALQVDNLSVVYDHFHALKDVSIAVQHGESFGLVGESGSGKSTLLRAVAGLAPISGGAIHIDDEVLKGSKRSKVFYRRVQMVFQDPYGSLHPRQTIDRLLLEPLAIHGIADSDKRIARALDEVGLGNGFRFRYPHQLSGGQRQRVAIARALIVEPSILLLDEPTSALDASVQAEVLNLLEQIRRDRKLTFVMVSHDLGVVTHMCERLAVMRNGAVVERLSSQELAAGAVHEDYTRNLMIASKGFVKA
;
A
#
# COMPACT_ATOMS: atom_id res chain seq x y z
N MET A 1 -20.53 12.08 -0.77
CA MET A 1 -19.66 11.43 -1.77
C MET A 1 -19.40 10.02 -1.28
N SER A 2 -19.49 9.01 -2.14
CA SER A 2 -19.15 7.63 -1.77
C SER A 2 -17.64 7.50 -1.51
N ALA A 3 -17.25 6.64 -0.55
CA ALA A 3 -15.86 6.34 -0.28
C ALA A 3 -15.29 5.47 -1.41
N ALA A 4 -14.00 5.66 -1.77
CA ALA A 4 -13.31 4.80 -2.72
C ALA A 4 -13.11 3.38 -2.16
N LEU A 5 -12.82 3.31 -0.86
CA LEU A 5 -12.74 2.06 -0.09
C LEU A 5 -13.45 2.26 1.24
N GLN A 6 -14.38 1.36 1.55
CA GLN A 6 -15.01 1.27 2.87
C GLN A 6 -14.88 -0.15 3.39
N VAL A 7 -14.52 -0.27 4.64
CA VAL A 7 -14.41 -1.54 5.39
C VAL A 7 -15.32 -1.40 6.60
N ASP A 8 -16.25 -2.34 6.76
CA ASP A 8 -17.26 -2.32 7.82
C ASP A 8 -17.14 -3.58 8.69
N ASN A 9 -16.79 -3.38 9.96
CA ASN A 9 -16.69 -4.40 11.01
C ASN A 9 -15.93 -5.66 10.55
N LEU A 10 -14.83 -5.45 9.80
CA LEU A 10 -14.08 -6.53 9.19
C LEU A 10 -13.35 -7.35 10.25
N SER A 11 -13.58 -8.65 10.23
CA SER A 11 -12.91 -9.63 11.08
C SER A 11 -12.19 -10.66 10.22
N VAL A 12 -10.96 -11.00 10.64
CA VAL A 12 -10.11 -12.02 10.02
C VAL A 12 -9.60 -12.97 11.09
N VAL A 13 -9.87 -14.27 10.91
CA VAL A 13 -9.45 -15.31 11.84
C VAL A 13 -8.61 -16.33 11.06
N TYR A 14 -7.43 -16.64 11.58
CA TYR A 14 -6.57 -17.74 11.13
C TYR A 14 -6.57 -18.81 12.20
N ASP A 15 -7.13 -19.98 11.90
CA ASP A 15 -7.37 -21.06 12.87
C ASP A 15 -8.11 -20.54 14.11
N HIS A 16 -7.39 -20.22 15.18
CA HIS A 16 -7.94 -19.66 16.42
C HIS A 16 -7.44 -18.24 16.74
N PHE A 17 -6.61 -17.67 15.86
CA PHE A 17 -6.02 -16.35 16.05
C PHE A 17 -6.84 -15.27 15.33
N HIS A 18 -7.41 -14.35 16.11
CA HIS A 18 -8.13 -13.19 15.61
C HIS A 18 -7.13 -12.10 15.16
N ALA A 19 -6.79 -12.10 13.88
CA ALA A 19 -5.86 -11.14 13.30
C ALA A 19 -6.50 -9.75 13.10
N LEU A 20 -7.81 -9.69 12.81
CA LEU A 20 -8.62 -8.47 12.79
C LEU A 20 -9.90 -8.68 13.58
N LYS A 21 -10.33 -7.64 14.31
CA LYS A 21 -11.48 -7.60 15.20
C LYS A 21 -12.32 -6.36 14.92
N ASP A 22 -13.42 -6.53 14.17
CA ASP A 22 -14.41 -5.48 13.89
C ASP A 22 -13.80 -4.15 13.37
N VAL A 23 -12.82 -4.27 12.46
CA VAL A 23 -12.12 -3.12 11.89
C VAL A 23 -13.03 -2.40 10.89
N SER A 24 -13.21 -1.09 11.09
CA SER A 24 -13.94 -0.22 10.16
C SER A 24 -13.08 0.97 9.77
N ILE A 25 -12.94 1.22 8.47
CA ILE A 25 -12.28 2.42 7.90
C ILE A 25 -13.02 2.89 6.66
N ALA A 26 -12.92 4.18 6.35
CA ALA A 26 -13.42 4.76 5.11
C ALA A 26 -12.37 5.68 4.52
N VAL A 27 -12.03 5.46 3.24
CA VAL A 27 -11.01 6.20 2.48
C VAL A 27 -11.69 6.86 1.30
N GLN A 28 -11.50 8.17 1.15
CA GLN A 28 -12.12 8.95 0.08
C GLN A 28 -11.36 8.81 -1.24
N HIS A 29 -12.00 9.15 -2.36
CA HIS A 29 -11.33 9.21 -3.66
C HIS A 29 -10.17 10.21 -3.65
N GLY A 30 -9.01 9.78 -4.14
CA GLY A 30 -7.79 10.60 -4.21
C GLY A 30 -7.10 10.82 -2.86
N GLU A 31 -7.66 10.31 -1.77
CA GLU A 31 -7.08 10.40 -0.43
C GLU A 31 -5.89 9.47 -0.27
N SER A 32 -4.89 9.88 0.52
CA SER A 32 -3.87 9.00 1.08
C SER A 32 -4.18 8.74 2.54
N PHE A 33 -4.50 7.48 2.88
CA PHE A 33 -4.89 7.03 4.20
C PHE A 33 -3.83 6.12 4.83
N GLY A 34 -3.40 6.44 6.04
CA GLY A 34 -2.37 5.72 6.77
C GLY A 34 -2.92 4.65 7.73
N LEU A 35 -2.23 3.53 7.83
CA LEU A 35 -2.42 2.52 8.88
C LEU A 35 -1.11 2.39 9.66
N VAL A 36 -1.14 2.71 10.96
CA VAL A 36 0.04 2.68 11.83
C VAL A 36 -0.18 1.78 13.04
N GLY A 37 0.90 1.37 13.69
CA GLY A 37 0.89 0.51 14.87
C GLY A 37 2.08 -0.43 14.88
N GLU A 38 2.30 -1.13 15.98
CA GLU A 38 3.39 -2.11 16.13
C GLU A 38 3.29 -3.27 15.15
N SER A 39 4.40 -4.01 15.00
CA SER A 39 4.39 -5.27 14.24
C SER A 39 3.37 -6.24 14.83
N GLY A 40 2.61 -6.94 13.99
CA GLY A 40 1.56 -7.85 14.43
C GLY A 40 0.22 -7.17 14.82
N SER A 41 0.08 -5.84 14.70
CA SER A 41 -1.19 -5.16 15.03
C SER A 41 -2.34 -5.40 14.04
N GLY A 42 -2.09 -6.07 12.90
CA GLY A 42 -3.12 -6.42 11.91
C GLY A 42 -3.10 -5.58 10.61
N LYS A 43 -2.23 -4.57 10.48
CA LYS A 43 -2.18 -3.63 9.32
C LYS A 43 -2.07 -4.34 7.97
N SER A 44 -1.04 -5.16 7.78
CA SER A 44 -0.84 -5.92 6.53
C SER A 44 -1.96 -6.94 6.30
N THR A 45 -2.55 -7.49 7.37
CA THR A 45 -3.72 -8.38 7.27
C THR A 45 -4.92 -7.64 6.71
N LEU A 46 -5.15 -6.38 7.11
CA LEU A 46 -6.22 -5.55 6.56
C LEU A 46 -6.02 -5.31 5.06
N LEU A 47 -4.81 -4.91 4.62
CA LEU A 47 -4.52 -4.74 3.20
C LEU A 47 -4.72 -6.05 2.42
N ARG A 48 -4.23 -7.16 2.96
CA ARG A 48 -4.40 -8.50 2.34
C ARG A 48 -5.86 -8.92 2.26
N ALA A 49 -6.68 -8.60 3.26
CA ALA A 49 -8.11 -8.88 3.23
C ALA A 49 -8.81 -8.05 2.12
N VAL A 50 -8.49 -6.76 1.99
CA VAL A 50 -8.97 -5.91 0.88
C VAL A 50 -8.57 -6.51 -0.46
N ALA A 51 -7.29 -6.90 -0.63
CA ALA A 51 -6.78 -7.51 -1.86
C ALA A 51 -7.33 -8.92 -2.15
N GLY A 52 -8.08 -9.53 -1.22
CA GLY A 52 -8.58 -10.91 -1.34
C GLY A 52 -7.53 -11.99 -1.06
N LEU A 53 -6.44 -11.63 -0.39
CA LEU A 53 -5.32 -12.50 -0.03
C LEU A 53 -5.40 -13.03 1.43
N ALA A 54 -6.43 -12.63 2.18
CA ALA A 54 -6.72 -13.14 3.52
C ALA A 54 -8.18 -13.58 3.63
N PRO A 55 -8.51 -14.57 4.46
CA PRO A 55 -9.89 -15.00 4.69
C PRO A 55 -10.67 -13.88 5.39
N ILE A 56 -11.94 -13.71 5.04
CA ILE A 56 -12.86 -12.80 5.72
C ILE A 56 -13.79 -13.67 6.57
N SER A 57 -13.78 -13.46 7.88
CA SER A 57 -14.61 -14.20 8.85
C SER A 57 -15.87 -13.44 9.23
N GLY A 58 -15.90 -12.11 9.04
CA GLY A 58 -17.05 -11.25 9.31
C GLY A 58 -16.86 -9.87 8.71
N GLY A 59 -17.95 -9.11 8.61
CA GLY A 59 -17.95 -7.76 8.04
C GLY A 59 -18.03 -7.72 6.53
N ALA A 60 -17.82 -6.53 5.96
CA ALA A 60 -17.89 -6.28 4.53
C ALA A 60 -16.80 -5.31 4.07
N ILE A 61 -16.43 -5.39 2.79
CA ILE A 61 -15.54 -4.46 2.10
C ILE A 61 -16.29 -3.92 0.90
N HIS A 62 -16.23 -2.61 0.69
CA HIS A 62 -16.83 -1.95 -0.46
C HIS A 62 -15.74 -1.20 -1.22
N ILE A 63 -15.74 -1.34 -2.54
CA ILE A 63 -14.96 -0.51 -3.45
C ILE A 63 -15.95 0.29 -4.28
N ASP A 64 -15.97 1.61 -4.10
CA ASP A 64 -17.06 2.47 -4.52
C ASP A 64 -18.40 1.92 -3.98
N ASP A 65 -19.35 1.60 -4.86
CA ASP A 65 -20.65 1.05 -4.49
C ASP A 65 -20.71 -0.50 -4.57
N GLU A 66 -19.58 -1.17 -4.90
CA GLU A 66 -19.52 -2.63 -5.06
C GLU A 66 -19.16 -3.32 -3.75
N VAL A 67 -20.07 -4.15 -3.23
CA VAL A 67 -19.82 -4.99 -2.04
C VAL A 67 -19.00 -6.20 -2.42
N LEU A 68 -17.84 -6.36 -1.79
CA LEU A 68 -16.96 -7.51 -1.98
C LEU A 68 -17.28 -8.58 -0.94
N LYS A 69 -17.76 -9.73 -1.40
CA LYS A 69 -18.10 -10.87 -0.52
C LYS A 69 -16.97 -11.90 -0.49
N GLY A 70 -16.61 -12.33 0.71
CA GLY A 70 -15.55 -13.32 0.92
C GLY A 70 -14.18 -12.83 0.41
N SER A 71 -13.26 -13.75 0.12
CA SER A 71 -11.90 -13.46 -0.36
C SER A 71 -11.76 -13.46 -1.88
N LYS A 72 -12.73 -13.99 -2.63
CA LYS A 72 -12.64 -14.01 -4.10
C LYS A 72 -12.81 -12.62 -4.68
N ARG A 73 -11.92 -12.25 -5.63
CA ARG A 73 -11.96 -10.98 -6.34
C ARG A 73 -12.07 -11.20 -7.84
N SER A 74 -12.80 -10.31 -8.50
CA SER A 74 -12.98 -10.37 -9.96
C SER A 74 -11.73 -9.83 -10.68
N LYS A 75 -11.61 -10.14 -11.98
CA LYS A 75 -10.57 -9.55 -12.83
C LYS A 75 -10.69 -8.03 -12.92
N VAL A 76 -11.93 -7.51 -12.89
CA VAL A 76 -12.21 -6.06 -12.87
C VAL A 76 -11.69 -5.44 -11.57
N PHE A 77 -11.91 -6.09 -10.43
CA PHE A 77 -11.35 -5.64 -9.16
C PHE A 77 -9.82 -5.50 -9.22
N TYR A 78 -9.11 -6.55 -9.69
CA TYR A 78 -7.64 -6.51 -9.78
C TYR A 78 -7.09 -5.48 -10.79
N ARG A 79 -7.92 -4.98 -11.72
CA ARG A 79 -7.54 -3.83 -12.54
C ARG A 79 -7.66 -2.52 -11.77
N ARG A 80 -8.63 -2.40 -10.84
CA ARG A 80 -8.90 -1.18 -10.06
C ARG A 80 -8.05 -1.06 -8.81
N VAL A 81 -7.74 -2.19 -8.16
CA VAL A 81 -7.01 -2.26 -6.89
C VAL A 81 -5.73 -3.05 -7.09
N GLN A 82 -4.61 -2.41 -6.87
CA GLN A 82 -3.29 -3.04 -6.94
C GLN A 82 -2.56 -2.92 -5.61
N MET A 83 -1.59 -3.80 -5.38
CA MET A 83 -0.83 -3.84 -4.13
C MET A 83 0.67 -3.84 -4.40
N VAL A 84 1.39 -2.99 -3.67
CA VAL A 84 2.85 -3.01 -3.57
C VAL A 84 3.21 -3.66 -2.24
N PHE A 85 3.96 -4.75 -2.28
CA PHE A 85 4.34 -5.53 -1.12
C PHE A 85 5.61 -4.99 -0.46
N GLN A 86 5.77 -5.30 0.81
CA GLN A 86 6.92 -4.90 1.64
C GLN A 86 8.26 -5.40 1.08
N ASP A 87 8.31 -6.63 0.58
CA ASP A 87 9.52 -7.25 0.03
C ASP A 87 9.52 -7.20 -1.51
N PRO A 88 10.31 -6.29 -2.11
CA PRO A 88 10.44 -6.24 -3.56
C PRO A 88 11.18 -7.45 -4.14
N TYR A 89 12.01 -8.15 -3.34
CA TYR A 89 12.70 -9.38 -3.78
C TYR A 89 11.72 -10.53 -3.96
N GLY A 90 10.84 -10.76 -3.00
CA GLY A 90 9.80 -11.79 -3.07
C GLY A 90 8.70 -11.48 -4.08
N SER A 91 8.52 -10.19 -4.41
CA SER A 91 7.46 -9.77 -5.34
C SER A 91 7.85 -9.84 -6.82
N LEU A 92 9.15 -9.85 -7.17
CA LEU A 92 9.66 -9.91 -8.54
C LEU A 92 10.26 -11.29 -8.84
N HIS A 93 9.75 -11.97 -9.88
CA HIS A 93 10.28 -13.28 -10.26
C HIS A 93 11.75 -13.19 -10.70
N PRO A 94 12.72 -13.84 -10.02
CA PRO A 94 14.15 -13.57 -10.19
C PRO A 94 14.71 -13.97 -11.57
N ARG A 95 14.03 -14.85 -12.30
CA ARG A 95 14.43 -15.36 -13.62
C ARG A 95 13.71 -14.71 -14.79
N GLN A 96 12.92 -13.66 -14.53
CA GLN A 96 12.25 -12.88 -15.58
C GLN A 96 12.91 -11.52 -15.73
N THR A 97 12.97 -11.02 -16.95
CA THR A 97 13.39 -9.64 -17.23
C THR A 97 12.31 -8.66 -16.75
N ILE A 98 12.68 -7.40 -16.52
CA ILE A 98 11.74 -6.34 -16.16
C ILE A 98 10.65 -6.20 -17.21
N ASP A 99 11.01 -6.31 -18.49
CA ASP A 99 10.03 -6.34 -19.60
C ASP A 99 8.95 -7.40 -19.37
N ARG A 100 9.34 -8.63 -19.07
CA ARG A 100 8.40 -9.73 -18.87
C ARG A 100 7.54 -9.53 -17.62
N LEU A 101 8.12 -9.00 -16.53
CA LEU A 101 7.41 -8.70 -15.31
C LEU A 101 6.34 -7.62 -15.51
N LEU A 102 6.60 -6.64 -16.37
CA LEU A 102 5.65 -5.58 -16.69
C LEU A 102 4.64 -5.99 -17.76
N LEU A 103 5.00 -6.91 -18.66
CA LEU A 103 4.10 -7.47 -19.66
C LEU A 103 3.01 -8.35 -19.04
N GLU A 104 3.33 -9.09 -17.98
CA GLU A 104 2.43 -10.07 -17.35
C GLU A 104 1.06 -9.48 -16.95
N PRO A 105 0.98 -8.38 -16.17
CA PRO A 105 -0.30 -7.78 -15.81
C PRO A 105 -1.08 -7.24 -17.03
N LEU A 106 -0.40 -6.73 -18.05
CA LEU A 106 -1.05 -6.29 -19.29
C LEU A 106 -1.68 -7.47 -20.03
N ALA A 107 -0.95 -8.59 -20.13
CA ALA A 107 -1.45 -9.81 -20.78
C ALA A 107 -2.65 -10.41 -20.01
N ILE A 108 -2.56 -10.48 -18.66
CA ILE A 108 -3.66 -10.95 -17.81
C ILE A 108 -4.93 -10.14 -18.06
N HIS A 109 -4.82 -8.82 -18.19
CA HIS A 109 -5.96 -7.93 -18.38
C HIS A 109 -6.34 -7.70 -19.84
N GLY A 110 -5.58 -8.26 -20.80
CA GLY A 110 -5.83 -8.07 -22.24
C GLY A 110 -5.66 -6.62 -22.69
N ILE A 111 -4.68 -5.92 -22.10
CA ILE A 111 -4.40 -4.50 -22.40
C ILE A 111 -3.41 -4.45 -23.57
N ALA A 112 -3.80 -3.75 -24.63
CA ALA A 112 -2.98 -3.56 -25.83
C ALA A 112 -1.84 -2.55 -25.63
N ASP A 113 -1.01 -2.36 -26.68
CA ASP A 113 0.11 -1.41 -26.71
C ASP A 113 1.16 -1.63 -25.62
N SER A 114 1.46 -2.89 -25.30
CA SER A 114 2.34 -3.28 -24.20
C SER A 114 3.71 -2.58 -24.26
N ASP A 115 4.34 -2.47 -25.43
CA ASP A 115 5.64 -1.82 -25.59
C ASP A 115 5.63 -0.36 -25.15
N LYS A 116 4.65 0.41 -25.57
CA LYS A 116 4.50 1.81 -25.20
C LYS A 116 4.20 1.97 -23.71
N ARG A 117 3.35 1.09 -23.17
CA ARG A 117 2.98 1.12 -21.74
C ARG A 117 4.15 0.75 -20.85
N ILE A 118 4.95 -0.24 -21.22
CA ILE A 118 6.15 -0.64 -20.48
C ILE A 118 7.16 0.51 -20.47
N ALA A 119 7.45 1.11 -21.63
CA ALA A 119 8.36 2.26 -21.71
C ALA A 119 7.89 3.41 -20.81
N ARG A 120 6.61 3.80 -20.93
CA ARG A 120 6.00 4.85 -20.11
C ARG A 120 6.06 4.54 -18.61
N ALA A 121 5.75 3.30 -18.20
CA ALA A 121 5.77 2.89 -16.80
C ALA A 121 7.19 2.95 -16.20
N LEU A 122 8.22 2.58 -16.97
CA LEU A 122 9.61 2.69 -16.55
C LEU A 122 10.08 4.16 -16.46
N ASP A 123 9.69 5.01 -17.40
CA ASP A 123 10.00 6.43 -17.38
C ASP A 123 9.33 7.11 -16.19
N GLU A 124 8.07 6.78 -15.89
CA GLU A 124 7.29 7.34 -14.78
C GLU A 124 7.92 7.05 -13.42
N VAL A 125 8.57 5.88 -13.25
CA VAL A 125 9.29 5.56 -12.02
C VAL A 125 10.76 5.98 -12.05
N GLY A 126 11.18 6.75 -13.06
CA GLY A 126 12.53 7.30 -13.19
C GLY A 126 13.61 6.28 -13.50
N LEU A 127 13.27 5.15 -14.11
CA LEU A 127 14.24 4.12 -14.50
C LEU A 127 14.66 4.22 -15.98
N GLY A 128 13.74 4.63 -16.85
CA GLY A 128 13.95 4.68 -18.29
C GLY A 128 14.01 3.31 -18.97
N ASN A 129 13.95 3.35 -20.31
CA ASN A 129 13.82 2.15 -21.14
C ASN A 129 15.07 1.22 -21.09
N GLY A 130 16.24 1.73 -20.68
CA GLY A 130 17.47 0.94 -20.53
C GLY A 130 17.42 -0.16 -19.46
N PHE A 131 16.42 -0.12 -18.57
CA PHE A 131 16.21 -1.14 -17.55
C PHE A 131 15.36 -2.32 -18.03
N ARG A 132 14.69 -2.21 -19.14
CA ARG A 132 13.69 -3.14 -19.64
C ARG A 132 14.17 -4.59 -19.70
N PHE A 133 15.40 -4.81 -20.19
CA PHE A 133 15.95 -6.16 -20.41
C PHE A 133 16.87 -6.65 -19.27
N ARG A 134 16.93 -5.89 -18.17
CA ARG A 134 17.65 -6.33 -16.96
C ARG A 134 16.82 -7.34 -16.17
N TYR A 135 17.51 -8.10 -15.32
CA TYR A 135 16.91 -9.00 -14.34
C TYR A 135 16.87 -8.33 -12.97
N PRO A 136 15.95 -8.74 -12.05
CA PRO A 136 15.86 -8.16 -10.70
C PRO A 136 17.19 -8.18 -9.92
N HIS A 137 18.02 -9.23 -10.07
CA HIS A 137 19.31 -9.32 -9.39
C HIS A 137 20.35 -8.28 -9.86
N GLN A 138 20.14 -7.65 -11.01
CA GLN A 138 20.99 -6.59 -11.55
C GLN A 138 20.59 -5.18 -11.08
N LEU A 139 19.58 -5.08 -10.21
CA LEU A 139 19.03 -3.83 -9.72
C LEU A 139 19.37 -3.61 -8.24
N SER A 140 19.54 -2.33 -7.84
CA SER A 140 19.58 -1.95 -6.43
C SER A 140 18.21 -2.16 -5.74
N GLY A 141 18.16 -2.11 -4.40
CA GLY A 141 16.91 -2.23 -3.65
C GLY A 141 15.86 -1.20 -4.07
N GLY A 142 16.24 0.07 -4.17
CA GLY A 142 15.34 1.15 -4.61
C GLY A 142 14.89 1.00 -6.07
N GLN A 143 15.77 0.53 -6.97
CA GLN A 143 15.39 0.24 -8.35
C GLN A 143 14.39 -0.90 -8.44
N ARG A 144 14.56 -1.98 -7.65
CA ARG A 144 13.56 -3.07 -7.57
C ARG A 144 12.23 -2.58 -7.05
N GLN A 145 12.24 -1.73 -6.03
CA GLN A 145 11.02 -1.13 -5.49
C GLN A 145 10.29 -0.29 -6.56
N ARG A 146 11.03 0.52 -7.32
CA ARG A 146 10.47 1.30 -8.43
C ARG A 146 9.87 0.39 -9.52
N VAL A 147 10.48 -0.77 -9.82
CA VAL A 147 9.91 -1.77 -10.73
C VAL A 147 8.62 -2.38 -10.15
N ALA A 148 8.58 -2.71 -8.85
CA ALA A 148 7.37 -3.22 -8.21
C ALA A 148 6.22 -2.20 -8.25
N ILE A 149 6.53 -0.92 -8.05
CA ILE A 149 5.59 0.20 -8.21
C ILE A 149 5.12 0.29 -9.67
N ALA A 150 6.04 0.30 -10.65
CA ALA A 150 5.69 0.34 -12.08
C ALA A 150 4.76 -0.80 -12.48
N ARG A 151 5.02 -2.03 -11.97
CA ARG A 151 4.17 -3.21 -12.22
C ARG A 151 2.76 -3.04 -11.68
N ALA A 152 2.61 -2.46 -10.49
CA ALA A 152 1.30 -2.17 -9.93
C ALA A 152 0.56 -1.07 -10.71
N LEU A 153 1.26 -0.06 -11.19
CA LEU A 153 0.69 1.09 -11.89
C LEU A 153 0.36 0.86 -13.36
N ILE A 154 0.96 -0.15 -14.00
CA ILE A 154 0.88 -0.34 -15.46
C ILE A 154 -0.53 -0.68 -15.96
N VAL A 155 -1.39 -1.24 -15.09
CA VAL A 155 -2.80 -1.52 -15.38
C VAL A 155 -3.73 -0.33 -15.11
N GLU A 156 -3.15 0.82 -14.70
CA GLU A 156 -3.86 2.07 -14.40
C GLU A 156 -4.94 1.89 -13.32
N PRO A 157 -4.55 1.46 -12.09
CA PRO A 157 -5.48 1.28 -11.00
C PRO A 157 -6.04 2.61 -10.51
N SER A 158 -7.16 2.58 -9.77
CA SER A 158 -7.70 3.73 -9.02
C SER A 158 -7.29 3.72 -7.55
N ILE A 159 -6.98 2.55 -7.00
CA ILE A 159 -6.58 2.35 -5.60
C ILE A 159 -5.26 1.59 -5.55
N LEU A 160 -4.30 2.09 -4.76
CA LEU A 160 -3.03 1.44 -4.51
C LEU A 160 -2.87 1.14 -3.02
N LEU A 161 -2.72 -0.14 -2.71
CA LEU A 161 -2.43 -0.64 -1.37
C LEU A 161 -0.91 -0.73 -1.21
N LEU A 162 -0.35 -0.05 -0.22
CA LEU A 162 1.08 0.08 0.01
C LEU A 162 1.43 -0.58 1.35
N ASP A 163 1.97 -1.80 1.32
CA ASP A 163 2.37 -2.54 2.53
C ASP A 163 3.84 -2.28 2.82
N GLU A 164 4.14 -1.31 3.68
CA GLU A 164 5.50 -0.88 4.05
C GLU A 164 6.45 -0.68 2.84
N PRO A 165 6.09 0.14 1.86
CA PRO A 165 6.74 0.16 0.55
C PRO A 165 8.20 0.61 0.55
N THR A 166 8.74 1.07 1.68
CA THR A 166 10.11 1.59 1.78
C THR A 166 10.90 1.05 2.98
N SER A 167 10.33 0.12 3.76
CA SER A 167 10.94 -0.37 5.01
C SER A 167 12.29 -1.10 4.82
N ALA A 168 12.56 -1.63 3.63
CA ALA A 168 13.81 -2.34 3.29
C ALA A 168 14.85 -1.44 2.60
N LEU A 169 14.65 -0.11 2.58
CA LEU A 169 15.50 0.85 1.89
C LEU A 169 16.24 1.77 2.88
N ASP A 170 17.40 2.23 2.48
CA ASP A 170 18.13 3.27 3.22
C ASP A 170 17.35 4.60 3.18
N ALA A 171 17.56 5.48 4.17
CA ALA A 171 16.77 6.69 4.38
C ALA A 171 16.73 7.64 3.16
N SER A 172 17.85 7.78 2.41
CA SER A 172 17.89 8.62 1.21
C SER A 172 17.04 8.05 0.07
N VAL A 173 17.16 6.75 -0.19
CA VAL A 173 16.40 6.04 -1.22
C VAL A 173 14.91 5.96 -0.84
N GLN A 174 14.62 5.77 0.46
CA GLN A 174 13.26 5.84 0.99
C GLN A 174 12.59 7.17 0.65
N ALA A 175 13.25 8.30 0.94
CA ALA A 175 12.69 9.62 0.64
C ALA A 175 12.41 9.81 -0.86
N GLU A 176 13.31 9.36 -1.74
CA GLU A 176 13.12 9.42 -3.18
C GLU A 176 11.90 8.61 -3.64
N VAL A 177 11.71 7.38 -3.12
CA VAL A 177 10.57 6.52 -3.49
C VAL A 177 9.25 7.08 -2.94
N LEU A 178 9.24 7.66 -1.73
CA LEU A 178 8.05 8.31 -1.17
C LEU A 178 7.65 9.55 -1.98
N ASN A 179 8.60 10.41 -2.35
CA ASN A 179 8.34 11.57 -3.20
C ASN A 179 7.81 11.17 -4.58
N LEU A 180 8.37 10.12 -5.17
CA LEU A 180 7.87 9.54 -6.43
C LEU A 180 6.42 9.07 -6.30
N LEU A 181 6.09 8.31 -5.25
CA LEU A 181 4.73 7.83 -4.98
C LEU A 181 3.74 8.99 -4.83
N GLU A 182 4.12 10.03 -4.07
CA GLU A 182 3.27 11.20 -3.86
C GLU A 182 3.03 11.99 -5.16
N GLN A 183 4.08 12.16 -5.99
CA GLN A 183 3.93 12.77 -7.30
C GLN A 183 2.96 11.98 -8.19
N ILE A 184 3.15 10.66 -8.30
CA ILE A 184 2.28 9.78 -9.10
C ILE A 184 0.83 9.81 -8.57
N ARG A 185 0.64 9.81 -7.24
CA ARG A 185 -0.68 9.93 -6.61
C ARG A 185 -1.42 11.17 -7.08
N ARG A 186 -0.74 12.33 -7.02
CA ARG A 186 -1.32 13.62 -7.44
C ARG A 186 -1.64 13.67 -8.93
N ASP A 187 -0.68 13.25 -9.75
CA ASP A 187 -0.79 13.31 -11.22
C ASP A 187 -1.92 12.42 -11.73
N ARG A 188 -2.10 11.24 -11.12
CA ARG A 188 -3.10 10.25 -11.51
C ARG A 188 -4.37 10.28 -10.64
N LYS A 189 -4.43 11.11 -9.60
CA LYS A 189 -5.52 11.18 -8.60
C LYS A 189 -5.81 9.82 -7.96
N LEU A 190 -4.74 9.08 -7.62
CA LEU A 190 -4.84 7.77 -7.01
C LEU A 190 -5.28 7.86 -5.55
N THR A 191 -6.07 6.88 -5.12
CA THR A 191 -6.35 6.65 -3.70
C THR A 191 -5.30 5.71 -3.13
N PHE A 192 -4.66 6.10 -2.03
CA PHE A 192 -3.66 5.27 -1.34
C PHE A 192 -4.19 4.75 -0.01
N VAL A 193 -3.88 3.50 0.29
CA VAL A 193 -3.94 2.96 1.66
C VAL A 193 -2.55 2.45 2.00
N MET A 194 -1.86 3.15 2.89
CA MET A 194 -0.46 2.91 3.21
C MET A 194 -0.31 2.34 4.61
N VAL A 195 0.40 1.23 4.72
CA VAL A 195 0.91 0.70 5.99
C VAL A 195 2.33 1.20 6.19
N SER A 196 2.62 1.73 7.36
CA SER A 196 3.97 2.02 7.83
C SER A 196 4.05 1.89 9.35
N HIS A 197 5.23 1.54 9.85
CA HIS A 197 5.58 1.65 11.26
C HIS A 197 6.28 2.98 11.58
N ASP A 198 6.65 3.76 10.56
CA ASP A 198 7.26 5.08 10.68
C ASP A 198 6.18 6.17 10.64
N LEU A 199 5.96 6.81 11.79
CA LEU A 199 4.97 7.90 11.92
C LEU A 199 5.36 9.13 11.10
N GLY A 200 6.66 9.39 10.90
CA GLY A 200 7.13 10.50 10.06
C GLY A 200 6.73 10.31 8.60
N VAL A 201 6.87 9.08 8.09
CA VAL A 201 6.42 8.71 6.75
C VAL A 201 4.91 8.94 6.60
N VAL A 202 4.13 8.44 7.55
CA VAL A 202 2.65 8.56 7.48
C VAL A 202 2.19 10.00 7.59
N THR A 203 2.80 10.78 8.48
CA THR A 203 2.48 12.22 8.63
C THR A 203 2.79 13.01 7.36
N HIS A 204 3.82 12.60 6.62
CA HIS A 204 4.20 13.25 5.35
C HIS A 204 3.30 12.82 4.18
N MET A 205 2.94 11.54 4.12
CA MET A 205 2.29 10.93 2.96
C MET A 205 0.75 10.89 3.05
N CYS A 206 0.18 10.95 4.24
CA CYS A 206 -1.24 10.69 4.46
C CYS A 206 -1.97 11.91 5.02
N GLU A 207 -3.22 12.11 4.62
CA GLU A 207 -4.10 13.15 5.18
C GLU A 207 -4.74 12.71 6.50
N ARG A 208 -5.18 11.44 6.55
CA ARG A 208 -5.78 10.80 7.75
C ARG A 208 -5.14 9.44 7.97
N LEU A 209 -5.25 8.96 9.20
CA LEU A 209 -4.71 7.66 9.59
C LEU A 209 -5.58 6.97 10.65
N ALA A 210 -5.41 5.66 10.74
CA ALA A 210 -5.92 4.85 11.83
C ALA A 210 -4.76 4.16 12.55
N VAL A 211 -4.79 4.23 13.87
CA VAL A 211 -3.85 3.54 14.76
C VAL A 211 -4.43 2.16 15.10
N MET A 212 -3.67 1.11 14.84
CA MET A 212 -4.09 -0.27 15.06
C MET A 212 -3.30 -0.92 16.19
N ARG A 213 -4.01 -1.65 17.07
CA ARG A 213 -3.44 -2.44 18.16
C ARG A 213 -4.21 -3.74 18.31
N ASN A 214 -3.54 -4.88 18.38
CA ASN A 214 -4.14 -6.19 18.64
C ASN A 214 -5.33 -6.55 17.72
N GLY A 215 -5.23 -6.17 16.45
CA GLY A 215 -6.26 -6.44 15.44
C GLY A 215 -7.43 -5.46 15.40
N ALA A 216 -7.41 -4.40 16.20
CA ALA A 216 -8.48 -3.39 16.25
C ALA A 216 -7.94 -1.99 15.94
N VAL A 217 -8.81 -1.11 15.45
CA VAL A 217 -8.53 0.34 15.36
C VAL A 217 -8.79 0.95 16.72
N VAL A 218 -7.75 1.55 17.32
CA VAL A 218 -7.86 2.19 18.65
C VAL A 218 -8.06 3.70 18.53
N GLU A 219 -7.53 4.33 17.49
CA GLU A 219 -7.69 5.77 17.29
C GLU A 219 -7.70 6.12 15.79
N ARG A 220 -8.39 7.21 15.44
CA ARG A 220 -8.39 7.80 14.10
C ARG A 220 -8.03 9.26 14.21
N LEU A 221 -7.09 9.71 13.38
CA LEU A 221 -6.50 11.05 13.45
C LEU A 221 -6.29 11.59 12.03
N SER A 222 -6.26 12.90 11.92
CA SER A 222 -5.59 13.57 10.81
C SER A 222 -4.07 13.58 11.04
N SER A 223 -3.29 13.70 9.97
CA SER A 223 -1.83 13.89 10.10
C SER A 223 -1.47 15.16 10.87
N GLN A 224 -2.31 16.20 10.79
CA GLN A 224 -2.13 17.45 11.54
C GLN A 224 -2.30 17.24 13.04
N GLU A 225 -3.32 16.50 13.48
CA GLU A 225 -3.53 16.14 14.89
C GLU A 225 -2.37 15.32 15.43
N LEU A 226 -1.91 14.33 14.66
CA LEU A 226 -0.74 13.53 15.04
C LEU A 226 0.52 14.41 15.16
N ALA A 227 0.78 15.28 14.19
CA ALA A 227 1.94 16.18 14.20
C ALA A 227 1.90 17.18 15.37
N ALA A 228 0.71 17.67 15.73
CA ALA A 228 0.47 18.55 16.87
C ALA A 228 0.54 17.83 18.23
N GLY A 229 0.58 16.49 18.24
CA GLY A 229 0.52 15.69 19.47
C GLY A 229 -0.86 15.65 20.12
N ALA A 230 -1.91 16.02 19.36
CA ALA A 230 -3.31 15.99 19.80
C ALA A 230 -3.86 14.56 19.71
N VAL A 231 -3.32 13.68 20.54
CA VAL A 231 -3.66 12.24 20.62
C VAL A 231 -4.37 11.95 21.92
N HIS A 232 -5.40 11.10 21.87
CA HIS A 232 -6.24 10.78 23.03
C HIS A 232 -5.84 9.45 23.68
N GLU A 233 -5.43 8.47 22.85
CA GLU A 233 -5.08 7.14 23.32
C GLU A 233 -3.63 7.09 23.85
N ASP A 234 -3.43 6.51 25.03
CA ASP A 234 -2.10 6.33 25.62
C ASP A 234 -1.19 5.48 24.73
N TYR A 235 -1.75 4.50 24.02
CA TYR A 235 -1.01 3.69 23.08
C TYR A 235 -0.43 4.54 21.94
N THR A 236 -1.21 5.43 21.35
CA THR A 236 -0.75 6.36 20.29
C THR A 236 0.33 7.28 20.81
N ARG A 237 0.17 7.79 22.05
CA ARG A 237 1.17 8.64 22.70
C ARG A 237 2.49 7.89 22.91
N ASN A 238 2.45 6.65 23.38
CA ASN A 238 3.63 5.82 23.55
C ASN A 238 4.32 5.50 22.21
N LEU A 239 3.53 5.23 21.16
CA LEU A 239 4.04 5.00 19.80
C LEU A 239 4.80 6.23 19.27
N MET A 240 4.27 7.45 19.52
CA MET A 240 4.94 8.71 19.15
C MET A 240 6.24 8.92 19.92
N ILE A 241 6.27 8.61 21.22
CA ILE A 241 7.48 8.73 22.06
C ILE A 241 8.56 7.77 21.54
N ALA A 242 8.20 6.52 21.25
CA ALA A 242 9.11 5.52 20.71
C ALA A 242 9.70 5.97 19.34
N SER A 243 8.88 6.53 18.45
CA SER A 243 9.35 7.07 17.17
C SER A 243 10.30 8.26 17.33
N LYS A 244 10.07 9.15 18.29
CA LYS A 244 10.96 10.30 18.57
C LYS A 244 12.27 9.90 19.23
N GLY A 245 12.32 8.78 19.94
CA GLY A 245 13.52 8.26 20.61
C GLY A 245 14.61 7.80 19.63
N PHE A 246 14.28 7.50 18.39
CA PHE A 246 15.23 7.17 17.31
C PHE A 246 15.87 8.41 16.65
N VAL A 247 15.41 9.62 16.97
CA VAL A 247 15.93 10.90 16.41
C VAL A 247 16.97 11.57 17.33
N LYS A 248 17.32 10.94 18.45
CA LYS A 248 18.37 11.44 19.35
C LYS A 248 19.61 10.54 19.26
N ALA A 249 20.43 10.79 18.24
CA ALA A 249 21.88 10.57 18.30
C ALA A 249 22.56 11.54 17.33
#